data_17754771ad9f36c799985913230188dc
#
_entry.id   17754771ad9f36c799985913230188dc
#
_cell.length_a   1.000
_cell.length_b   1.000
_cell.length_c   1.000
_cell.angle_alpha   90.00
_cell.angle_beta   90.00
_cell.angle_gamma   90.00
#
_symmetry.space_group_name_H-M   'P 1'
#
loop_
_entity.id
_entity.type
_entity.pdbx_description
1 polymer ?
#
loop_
_entity_poly.entity_id
_entity_poly.type
_entity_poly.pdbx_seq_one_letter_code
_entity_poly.pdbx_strand_id
1 'polypeptide(L)'
;MDIMLPGEDGISLLKRLKNSSKTRDIPVIMVTAKGAEYDKVKGLDLGADDYVTKPFGMMELVSRIKAVLRRSGAAKKKAEDIIVSGNLEINTKKHEVKADGEVIGLTLKEYELLKRLMENPNIVMTRDSLLEEIWGYDFDGETRTVDVHIRTLRQKLGKCGERVETVRGVGYRISE
;
A
#
# COMPACT_ATOMS: atom_id res chain seq x y z
N MET A 1 18.39 8.10 -2.00
CA MET A 1 19.25 9.23 -1.56
C MET A 1 20.68 8.88 -1.89
N ASP A 2 21.41 9.71 -2.62
CA ASP A 2 22.82 9.49 -2.93
C ASP A 2 23.70 9.78 -1.70
N ILE A 3 24.76 8.99 -1.51
CA ILE A 3 25.74 9.27 -0.46
C ILE A 3 26.60 10.47 -0.82
N MET A 4 27.00 10.58 -2.10
CA MET A 4 27.81 11.68 -2.58
C MET A 4 26.95 12.80 -3.17
N LEU A 5 26.42 13.66 -2.32
CA LEU A 5 25.65 14.85 -2.73
C LEU A 5 26.57 16.08 -2.75
N PRO A 6 26.36 17.02 -3.69
CA PRO A 6 27.09 18.30 -3.65
C PRO A 6 26.70 19.10 -2.40
N GLY A 7 27.68 19.45 -1.58
CA GLY A 7 27.49 20.33 -0.42
C GLY A 7 27.17 19.64 0.91
N GLU A 8 26.52 18.48 0.92
CA GLU A 8 26.24 17.72 2.16
C GLU A 8 26.44 16.22 1.94
N ASP A 9 27.06 15.54 2.90
CA ASP A 9 27.21 14.08 2.90
C ASP A 9 25.85 13.40 3.14
N GLY A 10 25.47 12.47 2.26
CA GLY A 10 24.20 11.72 2.35
C GLY A 10 24.03 10.94 3.64
N ILE A 11 25.14 10.48 4.26
CA ILE A 11 25.11 9.81 5.58
C ILE A 11 24.69 10.79 6.68
N SER A 12 25.19 12.01 6.65
CA SER A 12 24.82 13.08 7.59
C SER A 12 23.36 13.48 7.42
N LEU A 13 22.88 13.57 6.17
CA LEU A 13 21.49 13.81 5.86
C LEU A 13 20.57 12.69 6.36
N LEU A 14 20.95 11.42 6.16
CA LEU A 14 20.22 10.27 6.69
C LEU A 14 20.08 10.36 8.21
N LYS A 15 21.16 10.61 8.92
CA LYS A 15 21.18 10.77 10.38
C LYS A 15 20.21 11.86 10.83
N ARG A 16 20.20 13.01 10.14
CA ARG A 16 19.29 14.11 10.43
C ARG A 16 17.83 13.74 10.20
N LEU A 17 17.53 13.05 9.08
CA LEU A 17 16.17 12.57 8.77
C LEU A 17 15.66 11.58 9.82
N LYS A 18 16.49 10.61 10.20
CA LYS A 18 16.10 9.57 11.16
C LYS A 18 16.02 10.06 12.62
N ASN A 19 16.71 11.14 12.97
CA ASN A 19 16.63 11.76 14.29
C ASN A 19 15.42 12.70 14.45
N SER A 20 14.78 13.13 13.38
CA SER A 20 13.60 14.01 13.44
C SER A 20 12.32 13.21 13.58
N SER A 21 11.46 13.54 14.55
CA SER A 21 10.16 12.89 14.75
C SER A 21 9.21 13.03 13.55
N LYS A 22 9.40 14.06 12.72
CA LYS A 22 8.58 14.30 11.52
C LYS A 22 9.00 13.43 10.32
N THR A 23 10.27 13.00 10.27
CA THR A 23 10.84 12.35 9.08
C THR A 23 11.46 10.98 9.34
N ARG A 24 11.65 10.58 10.61
CA ARG A 24 12.28 9.31 10.97
C ARG A 24 11.60 8.08 10.36
N ASP A 25 10.30 8.19 10.15
CA ASP A 25 9.48 7.10 9.59
C ASP A 25 9.46 7.06 8.06
N ILE A 26 10.05 8.04 7.38
CA ILE A 26 10.16 8.03 5.93
C ILE A 26 11.18 6.95 5.54
N PRO A 27 10.79 5.95 4.71
CA PRO A 27 11.72 4.93 4.25
C PRO A 27 12.79 5.55 3.34
N VAL A 28 14.04 5.14 3.55
CA VAL A 28 15.19 5.68 2.83
C VAL A 28 16.00 4.56 2.19
N ILE A 29 16.17 4.61 0.88
CA ILE A 29 17.12 3.77 0.13
C ILE A 29 18.35 4.60 -0.18
N MET A 30 19.51 4.14 0.28
CA MET A 30 20.79 4.79 -0.02
C MET A 30 21.30 4.36 -1.38
N VAL A 31 21.88 5.29 -2.12
CA VAL A 31 22.55 5.03 -3.39
C VAL A 31 24.03 5.24 -3.20
N THR A 32 24.87 4.25 -3.56
CA THR A 32 26.30 4.28 -3.31
C THR A 32 27.11 3.85 -4.53
N ALA A 33 28.37 4.24 -4.61
CA ALA A 33 29.29 3.74 -5.62
C ALA A 33 29.72 2.29 -5.31
N LYS A 34 30.09 1.54 -6.35
CA LYS A 34 30.61 0.17 -6.22
C LYS A 34 31.92 0.18 -5.40
N GLY A 35 32.00 -0.61 -4.34
CA GLY A 35 33.20 -0.72 -3.49
C GLY A 35 33.08 -0.09 -2.10
N ALA A 36 32.05 0.72 -1.82
CA ALA A 36 31.86 1.36 -0.52
C ALA A 36 31.13 0.42 0.48
N GLU A 37 31.72 -0.73 0.82
CA GLU A 37 31.11 -1.68 1.76
C GLU A 37 30.94 -1.08 3.16
N TYR A 38 31.93 -0.30 3.59
CA TYR A 38 31.87 0.43 4.86
C TYR A 38 30.70 1.41 4.93
N ASP A 39 30.41 2.12 3.84
CA ASP A 39 29.31 3.08 3.76
C ASP A 39 27.94 2.38 3.78
N LYS A 40 27.85 1.15 3.24
CA LYS A 40 26.63 0.33 3.29
C LYS A 40 26.30 -0.07 4.71
N VAL A 41 27.25 -0.63 5.45
CA VAL A 41 27.09 -1.04 6.85
C VAL A 41 26.70 0.19 7.70
N LYS A 42 27.46 1.28 7.58
CA LYS A 42 27.20 2.52 8.29
C LYS A 42 25.83 3.13 7.97
N GLY A 43 25.38 3.07 6.71
CA GLY A 43 24.06 3.55 6.31
C GLY A 43 22.93 2.71 6.93
N LEU A 44 23.07 1.38 6.95
CA LEU A 44 22.09 0.48 7.57
C LEU A 44 22.03 0.68 9.09
N ASP A 45 23.18 0.81 9.76
CA ASP A 45 23.25 1.07 11.21
C ASP A 45 22.60 2.41 11.60
N LEU A 46 22.63 3.39 10.70
CA LEU A 46 21.98 4.70 10.89
C LEU A 46 20.49 4.71 10.50
N GLY A 47 19.94 3.56 10.13
CA GLY A 47 18.51 3.40 9.89
C GLY A 47 18.08 3.56 8.43
N ALA A 48 18.97 3.40 7.44
CA ALA A 48 18.56 3.21 6.05
C ALA A 48 17.79 1.88 5.91
N ASP A 49 16.74 1.90 5.10
CA ASP A 49 15.87 0.73 4.92
C ASP A 49 16.40 -0.24 3.85
N ASP A 50 17.22 0.25 2.91
CA ASP A 50 17.95 -0.53 1.90
C ASP A 50 19.04 0.32 1.25
N TYR A 51 19.85 -0.30 0.39
CA TYR A 51 20.84 0.38 -0.44
C TYR A 51 20.88 -0.20 -1.86
N VAL A 52 21.35 0.60 -2.81
CA VAL A 52 21.59 0.19 -4.18
C VAL A 52 22.93 0.74 -4.68
N THR A 53 23.70 -0.07 -5.39
CA THR A 53 25.01 0.31 -5.91
C THR A 53 24.94 0.80 -7.35
N LYS A 54 25.61 1.91 -7.65
CA LYS A 54 25.80 2.39 -9.02
C LYS A 54 26.85 1.55 -9.77
N PRO A 55 26.65 1.22 -11.06
CA PRO A 55 25.43 1.41 -11.83
C PRO A 55 24.34 0.38 -11.43
N PHE A 56 23.09 0.79 -11.38
CA PHE A 56 21.94 -0.08 -11.08
C PHE A 56 20.96 -0.12 -12.25
N GLY A 57 20.32 -1.26 -12.43
CA GLY A 57 19.22 -1.41 -13.38
C GLY A 57 17.93 -0.78 -12.86
N MET A 58 17.11 -0.20 -13.75
CA MET A 58 15.83 0.38 -13.36
C MET A 58 14.91 -0.65 -12.68
N MET A 59 14.90 -1.89 -13.18
CA MET A 59 14.10 -2.98 -12.59
C MET A 59 14.55 -3.34 -11.18
N GLU A 60 15.86 -3.30 -10.90
CA GLU A 60 16.41 -3.53 -9.56
C GLU A 60 15.92 -2.43 -8.59
N LEU A 61 16.04 -1.17 -9.00
CA LEU A 61 15.59 -0.05 -8.17
C LEU A 61 14.10 -0.14 -7.85
N VAL A 62 13.27 -0.41 -8.85
CA VAL A 62 11.80 -0.57 -8.67
C VAL A 62 11.49 -1.72 -7.71
N SER A 63 12.17 -2.86 -7.84
CA SER A 63 11.97 -4.02 -6.97
C SER A 63 12.35 -3.71 -5.51
N ARG A 64 13.44 -2.98 -5.29
CA ARG A 64 13.89 -2.54 -3.95
C ARG A 64 12.91 -1.54 -3.34
N ILE A 65 12.42 -0.57 -4.12
CA ILE A 65 11.39 0.38 -3.66
C ILE A 65 10.15 -0.37 -3.20
N LYS A 66 9.63 -1.30 -4.02
CA LYS A 66 8.46 -2.14 -3.65
C LYS A 66 8.71 -2.94 -2.36
N ALA A 67 9.89 -3.53 -2.20
CA ALA A 67 10.26 -4.30 -1.00
C ALA A 67 10.35 -3.43 0.26
N VAL A 68 10.91 -2.23 0.15
CA VAL A 68 11.02 -1.27 1.26
C VAL A 68 9.64 -0.75 1.64
N LEU A 69 8.80 -0.34 0.68
CA LEU A 69 7.45 0.13 0.94
C LEU A 69 6.58 -0.96 1.60
N ARG A 70 6.71 -2.21 1.17
CA ARG A 70 6.01 -3.34 1.81
C ARG A 70 6.42 -3.50 3.28
N ARG A 71 7.71 -3.37 3.59
CA ARG A 71 8.24 -3.47 4.96
C ARG A 71 7.86 -2.26 5.82
N SER A 72 7.96 -1.06 5.29
CA SER A 72 7.60 0.19 5.99
C SER A 72 6.09 0.33 6.19
N GLY A 73 5.28 -0.11 5.25
CA GLY A 73 3.82 -0.21 5.38
C GLY A 73 3.41 -1.22 6.45
N ALA A 74 4.12 -2.34 6.56
CA ALA A 74 3.89 -3.34 7.60
C ALA A 74 4.26 -2.85 9.03
N ALA A 75 5.19 -1.89 9.15
CA ALA A 75 5.58 -1.32 10.44
C ALA A 75 4.65 -0.18 10.91
N LYS A 76 3.97 0.50 9.99
CA LYS A 76 3.03 1.60 10.32
C LYS A 76 1.58 1.19 10.49
N LYS A 77 1.16 0.10 9.89
CA LYS A 77 -0.04 -0.61 10.29
C LYS A 77 0.41 -1.72 11.27
N LYS A 78 0.39 -1.46 12.61
CA LYS A 78 -0.30 -2.44 13.45
C LYS A 78 -1.60 -2.65 12.68
N ALA A 79 -1.72 -3.76 11.99
CA ALA A 79 -2.98 -4.15 11.41
C ALA A 79 -3.95 -4.08 12.58
N GLU A 80 -4.78 -3.06 12.61
CA GLU A 80 -6.00 -3.16 13.38
C GLU A 80 -6.62 -4.40 12.77
N ASP A 81 -6.70 -5.46 13.57
CA ASP A 81 -7.30 -6.73 13.14
C ASP A 81 -8.73 -6.48 12.64
N ILE A 82 -9.21 -5.27 12.87
CA ILE A 82 -10.54 -4.77 12.56
C ILE A 82 -10.42 -3.43 11.84
N ILE A 83 -10.89 -3.37 10.60
CA ILE A 83 -11.04 -2.15 9.81
C ILE A 83 -12.51 -1.74 9.89
N VAL A 84 -12.77 -0.51 10.34
CA VAL A 84 -14.14 0.02 10.50
C VAL A 84 -14.35 1.23 9.59
N SER A 85 -15.49 1.26 8.91
CA SER A 85 -15.97 2.41 8.15
C SER A 85 -17.49 2.51 8.33
N GLY A 86 -17.94 3.42 9.21
CA GLY A 86 -19.32 3.51 9.65
C GLY A 86 -19.84 2.20 10.23
N ASN A 87 -20.86 1.62 9.62
CA ASN A 87 -21.45 0.34 10.04
C ASN A 87 -20.82 -0.89 9.37
N LEU A 88 -19.74 -0.71 8.60
CA LEU A 88 -18.99 -1.81 8.01
C LEU A 88 -17.78 -2.13 8.90
N GLU A 89 -17.56 -3.40 9.16
CA GLU A 89 -16.43 -3.92 9.92
C GLU A 89 -15.81 -5.09 9.17
N ILE A 90 -14.48 -5.09 9.01
CA ILE A 90 -13.71 -6.22 8.49
C ILE A 90 -12.76 -6.70 9.59
N ASN A 91 -12.91 -7.94 10.02
CA ASN A 91 -11.91 -8.61 10.83
C ASN A 91 -10.93 -9.35 9.90
N THR A 92 -9.72 -8.84 9.77
CA THR A 92 -8.72 -9.36 8.82
C THR A 92 -8.14 -10.71 9.24
N LYS A 93 -8.10 -11.02 10.54
CA LYS A 93 -7.64 -12.32 11.05
C LYS A 93 -8.67 -13.42 10.85
N LYS A 94 -9.96 -13.07 11.03
CA LYS A 94 -11.05 -14.05 10.86
C LYS A 94 -11.56 -14.15 9.43
N HIS A 95 -11.12 -13.24 8.53
CA HIS A 95 -11.69 -13.07 7.19
C HIS A 95 -13.22 -12.85 7.23
N GLU A 96 -13.69 -12.15 8.25
CA GLU A 96 -15.11 -11.91 8.54
C GLU A 96 -15.47 -10.46 8.22
N VAL A 97 -16.60 -10.28 7.59
CA VAL A 97 -17.17 -8.96 7.30
C VAL A 97 -18.51 -8.83 7.99
N LYS A 98 -18.75 -7.69 8.63
CA LYS A 98 -20.05 -7.33 9.20
C LYS A 98 -20.57 -6.05 8.58
N ALA A 99 -21.86 -6.02 8.29
CA ALA A 99 -22.61 -4.86 7.88
C ALA A 99 -23.80 -4.67 8.83
N ASP A 100 -23.92 -3.50 9.45
CA ASP A 100 -24.95 -3.23 10.48
C ASP A 100 -24.95 -4.26 11.64
N GLY A 101 -23.77 -4.81 11.97
CA GLY A 101 -23.58 -5.82 13.02
C GLY A 101 -23.83 -7.26 12.59
N GLU A 102 -24.38 -7.52 11.40
CA GLU A 102 -24.61 -8.84 10.85
C GLU A 102 -23.45 -9.35 10.01
N VAL A 103 -23.11 -10.63 10.14
CA VAL A 103 -22.03 -11.25 9.35
C VAL A 103 -22.50 -11.46 7.90
N ILE A 104 -21.71 -10.95 6.96
CA ILE A 104 -22.01 -11.02 5.52
C ILE A 104 -21.08 -12.00 4.82
N GLY A 105 -21.64 -12.97 4.09
CA GLY A 105 -20.90 -13.94 3.29
C GLY A 105 -20.41 -13.33 1.96
N LEU A 106 -19.13 -12.96 1.88
CA LEU A 106 -18.48 -12.47 0.66
C LEU A 106 -17.64 -13.57 0.01
N THR A 107 -17.52 -13.51 -1.32
CA THR A 107 -16.49 -14.28 -2.03
C THR A 107 -15.12 -13.65 -1.77
N LEU A 108 -14.03 -14.38 -2.04
CA LEU A 108 -12.68 -13.87 -1.85
C LEU A 108 -12.46 -12.52 -2.57
N LYS A 109 -12.90 -12.42 -3.84
CA LYS A 109 -12.71 -11.18 -4.64
C LYS A 109 -13.57 -10.02 -4.14
N GLU A 110 -14.77 -10.27 -3.66
CA GLU A 110 -15.62 -9.25 -3.02
C GLU A 110 -15.01 -8.78 -1.70
N TYR A 111 -14.45 -9.70 -0.91
CA TYR A 111 -13.73 -9.38 0.32
C TYR A 111 -12.49 -8.52 0.04
N GLU A 112 -11.65 -8.91 -0.92
CA GLU A 112 -10.45 -8.17 -1.31
C GLU A 112 -10.79 -6.76 -1.81
N LEU A 113 -11.85 -6.62 -2.64
CA LEU A 113 -12.35 -5.33 -3.09
C LEU A 113 -12.79 -4.43 -1.93
N LEU A 114 -13.65 -4.95 -1.05
CA LEU A 114 -14.15 -4.19 0.10
C LEU A 114 -12.99 -3.77 1.01
N LYS A 115 -12.11 -4.71 1.34
CA LYS A 115 -10.93 -4.45 2.17
C LYS A 115 -10.08 -3.34 1.57
N ARG A 116 -9.79 -3.42 0.27
CA ARG A 116 -8.95 -2.43 -0.41
C ARG A 116 -9.56 -1.04 -0.38
N LEU A 117 -10.87 -0.93 -0.60
CA LEU A 117 -11.59 0.34 -0.51
C LEU A 117 -11.59 0.89 0.93
N MET A 118 -11.87 0.03 1.94
CA MET A 118 -11.89 0.43 3.35
C MET A 118 -10.51 0.79 3.91
N GLU A 119 -9.44 0.26 3.36
CA GLU A 119 -8.06 0.66 3.70
C GLU A 119 -7.69 2.05 3.14
N ASN A 120 -8.47 2.56 2.17
CA ASN A 120 -8.24 3.84 1.51
C ASN A 120 -9.54 4.67 1.44
N PRO A 121 -10.11 5.05 2.60
CA PRO A 121 -11.38 5.78 2.65
C PRO A 121 -11.26 7.12 1.91
N ASN A 122 -12.33 7.47 1.21
CA ASN A 122 -12.45 8.70 0.39
C ASN A 122 -11.47 8.81 -0.79
N ILE A 123 -10.59 7.82 -1.00
CA ILE A 123 -9.66 7.80 -2.15
C ILE A 123 -10.30 7.05 -3.31
N VAL A 124 -10.31 7.69 -4.49
CA VAL A 124 -10.82 7.06 -5.71
C VAL A 124 -9.76 6.08 -6.25
N MET A 125 -10.15 4.82 -6.35
CA MET A 125 -9.33 3.78 -6.99
C MET A 125 -9.84 3.52 -8.40
N THR A 126 -8.93 3.50 -9.37
CA THR A 126 -9.30 3.25 -10.76
C THR A 126 -9.67 1.78 -10.97
N ARG A 127 -10.45 1.48 -12.01
CA ARG A 127 -10.80 0.10 -12.37
C ARG A 127 -9.57 -0.73 -12.70
N ASP A 128 -8.63 -0.13 -13.42
CA ASP A 128 -7.38 -0.79 -13.79
C ASP A 128 -6.55 -1.13 -12.55
N SER A 129 -6.38 -0.18 -11.63
CA SER A 129 -5.65 -0.40 -10.37
C SER A 129 -6.30 -1.50 -9.53
N LEU A 130 -7.64 -1.50 -9.39
CA LEU A 130 -8.36 -2.54 -8.65
C LEU A 130 -8.25 -3.92 -9.33
N LEU A 131 -8.33 -3.96 -10.67
CA LEU A 131 -8.18 -5.20 -11.42
C LEU A 131 -6.78 -5.79 -11.22
N GLU A 132 -5.75 -4.97 -11.41
CA GLU A 132 -4.35 -5.35 -11.30
C GLU A 132 -3.99 -5.83 -9.89
N GLU A 133 -4.41 -5.09 -8.86
CA GLU A 133 -4.10 -5.41 -7.48
C GLU A 133 -4.80 -6.69 -6.97
N ILE A 134 -6.01 -6.97 -7.44
CA ILE A 134 -6.85 -8.05 -6.90
C ILE A 134 -6.82 -9.30 -7.78
N TRP A 135 -6.70 -9.14 -9.10
CA TRP A 135 -6.62 -10.27 -10.04
C TRP A 135 -5.22 -10.54 -10.56
N GLY A 136 -4.31 -9.56 -10.45
CA GLY A 136 -2.92 -9.67 -10.91
C GLY A 136 -2.69 -9.10 -12.31
N TYR A 137 -1.43 -8.82 -12.63
CA TYR A 137 -1.01 -8.23 -13.93
C TYR A 137 -1.26 -9.13 -15.13
N ASP A 138 -1.27 -10.46 -14.94
CA ASP A 138 -1.45 -11.44 -16.01
C ASP A 138 -2.93 -11.78 -16.27
N PHE A 139 -3.85 -11.02 -15.67
CA PHE A 139 -5.27 -11.27 -15.85
C PHE A 139 -5.77 -10.67 -17.16
N ASP A 140 -6.08 -11.52 -18.15
CA ASP A 140 -6.58 -11.14 -19.48
C ASP A 140 -8.04 -10.63 -19.50
N GLY A 141 -8.64 -10.42 -18.32
CA GLY A 141 -10.02 -9.96 -18.21
C GLY A 141 -10.16 -8.45 -18.37
N GLU A 142 -11.33 -8.03 -18.86
CA GLU A 142 -11.68 -6.60 -18.96
C GLU A 142 -11.96 -5.99 -17.59
N THR A 143 -11.79 -4.67 -17.47
CA THR A 143 -12.11 -3.88 -16.26
C THR A 143 -13.58 -3.99 -15.82
N ARG A 144 -14.47 -4.42 -16.72
CA ARG A 144 -15.87 -4.78 -16.40
C ARG A 144 -15.98 -5.87 -15.34
N THR A 145 -14.97 -6.70 -15.16
CA THR A 145 -14.91 -7.70 -14.06
C THR A 145 -15.05 -7.03 -12.71
N VAL A 146 -14.38 -5.89 -12.51
CA VAL A 146 -14.50 -5.09 -11.28
C VAL A 146 -15.93 -4.59 -11.09
N ASP A 147 -16.57 -4.08 -12.16
CA ASP A 147 -17.94 -3.55 -12.10
C ASP A 147 -18.96 -4.61 -11.65
N VAL A 148 -18.81 -5.85 -12.15
CA VAL A 148 -19.67 -6.98 -11.76
C VAL A 148 -19.51 -7.31 -10.27
N HIS A 149 -18.27 -7.39 -9.78
CA HIS A 149 -18.02 -7.71 -8.37
C HIS A 149 -18.44 -6.55 -7.44
N ILE A 150 -18.28 -5.31 -7.83
CA ILE A 150 -18.81 -4.16 -7.08
C ILE A 150 -20.34 -4.20 -6.99
N ARG A 151 -21.01 -4.57 -8.09
CA ARG A 151 -22.48 -4.71 -8.08
C ARG A 151 -22.94 -5.77 -7.09
N THR A 152 -22.34 -6.96 -7.14
CA THR A 152 -22.71 -8.07 -6.24
C THR A 152 -22.33 -7.75 -4.79
N LEU A 153 -21.20 -7.11 -4.56
CA LEU A 153 -20.75 -6.63 -3.26
C LEU A 153 -21.79 -5.67 -2.65
N ARG A 154 -22.22 -4.64 -3.40
CA ARG A 154 -23.25 -3.70 -2.95
C ARG A 154 -24.56 -4.40 -2.56
N GLN A 155 -24.99 -5.36 -3.36
CA GLN A 155 -26.20 -6.14 -3.06
C GLN A 155 -26.10 -6.91 -1.75
N LYS A 156 -24.95 -7.54 -1.49
CA LYS A 156 -24.69 -8.30 -0.26
C LYS A 156 -24.58 -7.41 0.97
N LEU A 157 -23.99 -6.22 0.83
CA LEU A 157 -23.87 -5.24 1.91
C LEU A 157 -25.17 -4.49 2.23
N GLY A 158 -26.22 -4.66 1.44
CA GLY A 158 -27.48 -3.99 1.64
C GLY A 158 -27.35 -2.46 1.69
N LYS A 159 -27.87 -1.82 2.72
CA LYS A 159 -27.78 -0.35 2.90
C LYS A 159 -26.33 0.14 3.00
N CYS A 160 -25.46 -0.63 3.63
CA CYS A 160 -24.03 -0.29 3.73
C CYS A 160 -23.35 -0.27 2.36
N GLY A 161 -23.89 -0.96 1.35
CA GLY A 161 -23.40 -0.96 -0.02
C GLY A 161 -23.47 0.39 -0.72
N GLU A 162 -24.32 1.31 -0.29
CA GLU A 162 -24.43 2.68 -0.82
C GLU A 162 -23.14 3.49 -0.58
N ARG A 163 -22.38 3.13 0.45
CA ARG A 163 -21.09 3.76 0.77
C ARG A 163 -20.00 3.46 -0.27
N VAL A 164 -20.13 2.37 -1.01
CA VAL A 164 -19.26 2.06 -2.14
C VAL A 164 -19.75 2.88 -3.33
N GLU A 165 -19.17 4.05 -3.54
CA GLU A 165 -19.57 5.00 -4.57
C GLU A 165 -18.88 4.74 -5.90
N THR A 166 -19.58 5.06 -7.00
CA THR A 166 -19.02 5.05 -8.35
C THR A 166 -18.59 6.46 -8.73
N VAL A 167 -17.31 6.64 -9.04
CA VAL A 167 -16.82 7.85 -9.70
C VAL A 167 -16.83 7.60 -11.20
N ARG A 168 -17.78 8.21 -11.90
CA ARG A 168 -18.01 7.98 -13.34
C ARG A 168 -16.75 8.24 -14.15
N GLY A 169 -16.44 7.33 -15.06
CA GLY A 169 -15.25 7.40 -15.93
C GLY A 169 -13.91 7.11 -15.22
N VAL A 170 -13.88 6.94 -13.89
CA VAL A 170 -12.65 6.73 -13.13
C VAL A 170 -12.65 5.37 -12.43
N GLY A 171 -13.53 5.15 -11.44
CA GLY A 171 -13.48 3.95 -10.62
C GLY A 171 -14.42 3.99 -9.43
N TYR A 172 -13.95 3.56 -8.29
CA TYR A 172 -14.72 3.38 -7.07
C TYR A 172 -14.01 3.96 -5.84
N ARG A 173 -14.78 4.36 -4.85
CA ARG A 173 -14.29 4.71 -3.51
C ARG A 173 -15.31 4.28 -2.46
N ILE A 174 -14.89 4.22 -1.21
CA ILE A 174 -15.79 4.14 -0.07
C ILE A 174 -15.84 5.50 0.62
N SER A 175 -17.05 6.00 0.89
CA SER A 175 -17.28 7.22 1.67
C SER A 175 -17.39 6.90 3.16
N GLU A 176 -16.82 7.74 4.02
CA GLU A 176 -17.00 7.66 5.47
C GLU A 176 -18.37 8.17 5.92
#